data_857efcc0ba7a78f9fe97b01dbdf1b801
#
_entry.id   857efcc0ba7a78f9fe97b01dbdf1b801
#
_cell.length_a   1.000
_cell.length_b   1.000
_cell.length_c   1.000
_cell.angle_alpha   90.00
_cell.angle_beta   90.00
_cell.angle_gamma   90.00
#
_symmetry.space_group_name_H-M   'P 1'
#
loop_
_entity.id
_entity.type
_entity.pdbx_description
1 polymer ?
#
loop_
_entity_poly.entity_id
_entity_poly.type
_entity_poly.pdbx_seq_one_letter_code
_entity_poly.pdbx_strand_id
1 'polypeptide(L)'
;MKAVIVFANHTISKLAEKAETLHIIDFGILYGFQWPALIHCLSRRAGGPPKLRITGIELPQSGFRPEERVQETGHRLAKYCERYNVPFEYNGIAKKWETIQYEELKVKRDEVLAVNSLFRFSNLLDETVAVNSPRDAVLNLIRGLNPDICILSVGNGSYNAPFFVTRFREALFHFSAFFDMCDTNLPREDPTRLMFEEEFLGREIVNTVACEGSERVVRPETYKQWQVRNTRAGFKQLPLDRELMNKIRSKVKLGYHRDFVVDEDGNWMLQGWKGRIIYSSSCWVPSRS
;
A
#
# COMPACT_ATOMS: atom_id res chain seq x y z
N MET A 1 8.39 0.53 -7.01
CA MET A 1 7.91 1.27 -5.82
C MET A 1 7.72 2.77 -6.03
N LYS A 2 8.68 3.55 -6.58
CA LYS A 2 8.52 5.01 -6.78
C LYS A 2 7.27 5.41 -7.58
N ALA A 3 6.91 4.68 -8.64
CA ALA A 3 5.72 4.99 -9.44
C ALA A 3 4.41 4.86 -8.64
N VAL A 4 4.32 3.88 -7.74
CA VAL A 4 3.16 3.69 -6.85
C VAL A 4 3.04 4.86 -5.86
N ILE A 5 4.15 5.30 -5.27
CA ILE A 5 4.16 6.45 -4.36
C ILE A 5 3.73 7.73 -5.11
N VAL A 6 4.20 7.92 -6.35
CA VAL A 6 3.79 9.06 -7.19
C VAL A 6 2.29 9.00 -7.48
N PHE A 7 1.77 7.81 -7.81
CA PHE A 7 0.34 7.59 -8.05
C PHE A 7 -0.50 7.96 -6.81
N ALA A 8 -0.17 7.40 -5.66
CA ALA A 8 -0.91 7.63 -4.43
C ALA A 8 -0.82 9.09 -3.96
N ASN A 9 0.39 9.66 -3.90
CA ASN A 9 0.59 11.02 -3.41
C ASN A 9 -0.03 12.07 -4.33
N HIS A 10 0.02 11.89 -5.64
CA HIS A 10 -0.64 12.81 -6.57
C HIS A 10 -2.15 12.78 -6.39
N THR A 11 -2.73 11.59 -6.26
CA THR A 11 -4.17 11.41 -6.05
C THR A 11 -4.63 12.08 -4.74
N ILE A 12 -3.89 11.86 -3.63
CA ILE A 12 -4.19 12.50 -2.34
C ILE A 12 -4.01 14.02 -2.42
N SER A 13 -2.95 14.50 -3.06
CA SER A 13 -2.69 15.93 -3.23
C SER A 13 -3.80 16.63 -4.00
N LYS A 14 -4.29 16.01 -5.07
CA LYS A 14 -5.42 16.52 -5.87
C LYS A 14 -6.71 16.54 -5.05
N LEU A 15 -6.99 15.49 -4.28
CA LEU A 15 -8.13 15.44 -3.36
C LEU A 15 -8.08 16.56 -2.33
N ALA A 16 -6.87 16.86 -1.82
CA ALA A 16 -6.64 17.87 -0.78
C ALA A 16 -6.55 19.32 -1.30
N GLU A 17 -6.76 19.57 -2.60
CA GLU A 17 -6.52 20.87 -3.23
C GLU A 17 -7.27 22.03 -2.54
N LYS A 18 -8.48 21.77 -2.06
CA LYS A 18 -9.32 22.74 -1.33
C LYS A 18 -9.61 22.37 0.12
N ALA A 19 -8.99 21.31 0.64
CA ALA A 19 -9.23 20.84 1.99
C ALA A 19 -8.62 21.79 3.03
N GLU A 20 -9.37 22.08 4.09
CA GLU A 20 -8.85 22.73 5.31
C GLU A 20 -8.11 21.70 6.18
N THR A 21 -8.65 20.50 6.27
CA THR A 21 -8.05 19.35 6.97
C THR A 21 -8.05 18.14 6.05
N LEU A 22 -6.86 17.51 5.93
CA LEU A 22 -6.67 16.22 5.26
C LEU A 22 -6.36 15.19 6.32
N HIS A 23 -7.19 14.15 6.43
CA HIS A 23 -6.92 13.00 7.27
C HIS A 23 -6.56 11.78 6.41
N ILE A 24 -5.40 11.20 6.65
CA ILE A 24 -4.93 9.99 5.99
C ILE A 24 -4.92 8.85 6.99
N ILE A 25 -5.63 7.77 6.67
CA ILE A 25 -5.53 6.50 7.41
C ILE A 25 -4.68 5.56 6.58
N ASP A 26 -3.51 5.20 7.11
CA ASP A 26 -2.51 4.39 6.40
C ASP A 26 -2.37 3.00 7.02
N PHE A 27 -2.91 2.00 6.33
CA PHE A 27 -2.82 0.59 6.70
C PHE A 27 -1.46 0.03 6.28
N GLY A 28 -0.57 -0.08 7.25
CA GLY A 28 0.81 -0.55 7.09
C GLY A 28 1.80 0.57 6.82
N ILE A 29 1.74 1.63 7.63
CA ILE A 29 2.57 2.83 7.50
C ILE A 29 4.08 2.53 7.56
N LEU A 30 4.52 1.47 8.24
CA LEU A 30 5.93 1.11 8.45
C LEU A 30 6.75 2.32 8.94
N TYR A 31 7.73 2.73 8.14
CA TYR A 31 8.62 3.87 8.41
C TYR A 31 8.10 5.20 7.84
N GLY A 32 6.94 5.21 7.18
CA GLY A 32 6.32 6.41 6.63
C GLY A 32 7.06 7.04 5.45
N PHE A 33 7.88 6.30 4.71
CA PHE A 33 8.70 6.83 3.60
C PHE A 33 7.91 7.44 2.45
N GLN A 34 6.62 7.15 2.34
CA GLN A 34 5.75 7.77 1.36
C GLN A 34 5.51 9.26 1.67
N TRP A 35 5.35 9.61 2.93
CA TRP A 35 4.74 10.86 3.38
C TRP A 35 5.62 12.09 3.27
N PRO A 36 6.96 12.07 3.42
CA PRO A 36 7.80 13.24 3.22
C PRO A 36 7.60 13.95 1.88
N ALA A 37 7.42 13.17 0.80
CA ALA A 37 7.16 13.74 -0.52
C ALA A 37 5.77 14.41 -0.61
N LEU A 38 4.74 13.85 0.03
CA LEU A 38 3.42 14.46 0.12
C LEU A 38 3.45 15.74 0.97
N ILE A 39 4.08 15.70 2.15
CA ILE A 39 4.23 16.87 3.04
C ILE A 39 4.87 18.04 2.29
N HIS A 40 5.94 17.77 1.55
CA HIS A 40 6.60 18.78 0.72
C HIS A 40 5.68 19.31 -0.40
N CYS A 41 4.83 18.46 -1.00
CA CYS A 41 3.86 18.87 -2.00
C CYS A 41 2.78 19.78 -1.38
N LEU A 42 2.23 19.38 -0.24
CA LEU A 42 1.19 20.12 0.49
C LEU A 42 1.68 21.46 0.98
N SER A 43 2.94 21.58 1.41
CA SER A 43 3.54 22.85 1.86
C SER A 43 3.58 23.94 0.78
N ARG A 44 3.54 23.53 -0.49
CA ARG A 44 3.57 24.43 -1.67
C ARG A 44 2.19 24.68 -2.27
N ARG A 45 1.12 24.20 -1.64
CA ARG A 45 -0.24 24.40 -2.13
C ARG A 45 -0.60 25.90 -2.13
N ALA A 46 -1.26 26.35 -3.19
CA ALA A 46 -1.83 27.69 -3.23
C ALA A 46 -2.85 27.86 -2.10
N GLY A 47 -2.78 28.95 -1.35
CA GLY A 47 -3.60 29.20 -0.16
C GLY A 47 -3.07 28.59 1.14
N GLY A 48 -1.87 27.96 1.11
CA GLY A 48 -1.21 27.36 2.27
C GLY A 48 -1.54 25.88 2.46
N PRO A 49 -0.79 25.16 3.31
CA PRO A 49 -1.02 23.75 3.57
C PRO A 49 -2.31 23.51 4.36
N PRO A 50 -2.98 22.35 4.14
CA PRO A 50 -4.06 21.95 5.03
C PRO A 50 -3.49 21.51 6.38
N LYS A 51 -4.33 21.41 7.40
CA LYS A 51 -3.97 20.63 8.59
C LYS A 51 -3.89 19.16 8.17
N LEU A 52 -2.70 18.57 8.26
CA LEU A 52 -2.47 17.17 7.94
C LEU A 52 -2.64 16.32 9.19
N ARG A 53 -3.55 15.36 9.14
CA ARG A 53 -3.73 14.32 10.16
C ARG A 53 -3.35 12.98 9.55
N ILE A 54 -2.51 12.20 10.24
CA ILE A 54 -2.18 10.83 9.81
C ILE A 54 -2.51 9.86 10.95
N THR A 55 -3.40 8.90 10.66
CA THR A 55 -3.55 7.71 11.49
C THR A 55 -2.71 6.60 10.87
N GLY A 56 -1.56 6.35 11.48
CA GLY A 56 -0.65 5.28 11.05
C GLY A 56 -1.00 3.97 11.75
N ILE A 57 -1.31 2.95 10.96
CA ILE A 57 -1.67 1.62 11.47
C ILE A 57 -0.55 0.64 11.14
N GLU A 58 -0.14 -0.15 12.13
CA GLU A 58 0.85 -1.20 11.96
C GLU A 58 0.50 -2.42 12.81
N LEU A 59 1.05 -3.57 12.49
CA LEU A 59 1.00 -4.73 13.36
C LEU A 59 1.90 -4.50 14.57
N PRO A 60 1.50 -4.97 15.78
CA PRO A 60 2.32 -4.85 16.96
C PRO A 60 3.65 -5.59 16.77
N GLN A 61 4.74 -4.97 17.22
CA GLN A 61 6.05 -5.62 17.23
C GLN A 61 6.14 -6.62 18.39
N SER A 62 6.96 -7.65 18.20
CA SER A 62 7.30 -8.57 19.28
C SER A 62 8.11 -7.86 20.36
N GLY A 63 7.87 -8.20 21.62
CA GLY A 63 8.62 -7.66 22.78
C GLY A 63 7.82 -6.68 23.62
N PHE A 64 8.53 -5.91 24.48
CA PHE A 64 7.92 -5.07 25.51
C PHE A 64 7.32 -3.74 25.00
N ARG A 65 7.66 -3.34 23.76
CA ARG A 65 7.20 -2.07 23.19
C ARG A 65 6.55 -2.29 21.81
N PRO A 66 5.35 -2.91 21.77
CA PRO A 66 4.71 -3.28 20.52
C PRO A 66 4.37 -2.09 19.62
N GLU A 67 4.25 -0.88 20.18
CA GLU A 67 3.88 0.35 19.46
C GLU A 67 5.10 1.21 19.06
N GLU A 68 6.32 0.86 19.47
CA GLU A 68 7.50 1.74 19.34
C GLU A 68 7.70 2.23 17.90
N ARG A 69 7.71 1.32 16.93
CA ARG A 69 7.92 1.68 15.52
C ARG A 69 6.88 2.64 14.97
N VAL A 70 5.60 2.42 15.27
CA VAL A 70 4.53 3.29 14.77
C VAL A 70 4.60 4.67 15.42
N GLN A 71 4.96 4.77 16.70
CA GLN A 71 5.15 6.04 17.40
C GLN A 71 6.39 6.79 16.90
N GLU A 72 7.52 6.12 16.71
CA GLU A 72 8.72 6.72 16.13
C GLU A 72 8.48 7.25 14.71
N THR A 73 7.64 6.54 13.92
CA THR A 73 7.24 7.03 12.60
C THR A 73 6.48 8.33 12.72
N GLY A 74 5.55 8.45 13.68
CA GLY A 74 4.85 9.71 13.96
C GLY A 74 5.80 10.85 14.33
N HIS A 75 6.77 10.60 15.21
CA HIS A 75 7.77 11.60 15.60
C HIS A 75 8.63 12.07 14.42
N ARG A 76 9.03 11.16 13.53
CA ARG A 76 9.77 11.54 12.31
C ARG A 76 8.94 12.41 11.37
N LEU A 77 7.67 12.03 11.16
CA LEU A 77 6.77 12.79 10.30
C LEU A 77 6.45 14.17 10.89
N ALA A 78 6.31 14.28 12.21
CA ALA A 78 6.13 15.57 12.89
C ALA A 78 7.30 16.53 12.61
N LYS A 79 8.54 16.06 12.69
CA LYS A 79 9.73 16.87 12.34
C LYS A 79 9.75 17.31 10.86
N TYR A 80 9.26 16.45 9.94
CA TYR A 80 9.11 16.86 8.54
C TYR A 80 8.04 17.94 8.38
N CYS A 81 6.90 17.80 9.03
CA CYS A 81 5.82 18.78 8.98
C CYS A 81 6.27 20.13 9.58
N GLU A 82 6.97 20.13 10.72
CA GLU A 82 7.56 21.31 11.32
C GLU A 82 8.51 22.03 10.35
N ARG A 83 9.44 21.30 9.71
CA ARG A 83 10.38 21.86 8.72
C ARG A 83 9.71 22.53 7.54
N TYR A 84 8.54 22.08 7.14
CA TYR A 84 7.78 22.60 6.00
C TYR A 84 6.58 23.47 6.41
N ASN A 85 6.45 23.81 7.69
CA ASN A 85 5.33 24.59 8.24
C ASN A 85 3.95 24.02 7.88
N VAL A 86 3.81 22.69 7.92
CA VAL A 86 2.54 21.99 7.74
C VAL A 86 1.95 21.66 9.11
N PRO A 87 0.77 22.19 9.49
CA PRO A 87 0.12 21.81 10.74
C PRO A 87 -0.15 20.30 10.77
N PHE A 88 0.26 19.62 11.85
CA PHE A 88 0.29 18.17 11.88
C PHE A 88 -0.30 17.57 13.17
N GLU A 89 -1.02 16.47 13.00
CA GLU A 89 -1.54 15.64 14.09
C GLU A 89 -1.35 14.16 13.73
N TYR A 90 -0.89 13.36 14.68
CA TYR A 90 -0.62 11.94 14.46
C TYR A 90 -1.37 11.06 15.45
N ASN A 91 -1.88 9.93 14.95
CA ASN A 91 -2.49 8.88 15.74
C ASN A 91 -1.85 7.53 15.35
N GLY A 92 -1.05 6.94 16.23
CA GLY A 92 -0.40 5.63 15.98
C GLY A 92 -1.20 4.50 16.58
N ILE A 93 -1.50 3.45 15.78
CA ILE A 93 -2.23 2.26 16.21
C ILE A 93 -1.39 1.02 15.90
N ALA A 94 -1.02 0.25 16.93
CA ALA A 94 -0.34 -1.03 16.79
C ALA A 94 -1.28 -2.16 17.22
N LYS A 95 -2.08 -2.66 16.30
CA LYS A 95 -3.08 -3.73 16.52
C LYS A 95 -3.20 -4.63 15.30
N LYS A 96 -3.79 -5.81 15.47
CA LYS A 96 -4.31 -6.58 14.34
C LYS A 96 -5.42 -5.77 13.69
N TRP A 97 -5.35 -5.57 12.39
CA TRP A 97 -6.19 -4.60 11.67
C TRP A 97 -7.67 -4.93 11.74
N GLU A 98 -8.01 -6.21 11.72
CA GLU A 98 -9.37 -6.72 11.86
C GLU A 98 -10.00 -6.50 13.25
N THR A 99 -9.20 -6.05 14.23
CA THR A 99 -9.66 -5.77 15.60
C THR A 99 -9.83 -4.28 15.88
N ILE A 100 -9.48 -3.42 14.91
CA ILE A 100 -9.57 -1.97 15.07
C ILE A 100 -11.04 -1.54 15.05
N GLN A 101 -11.43 -0.68 16.00
CA GLN A 101 -12.76 -0.12 16.09
C GLN A 101 -12.79 1.28 15.44
N TYR A 102 -13.97 1.68 14.98
CA TYR A 102 -14.19 2.96 14.31
C TYR A 102 -13.68 4.16 15.13
N GLU A 103 -13.96 4.16 16.43
CA GLU A 103 -13.64 5.25 17.36
C GLU A 103 -12.13 5.47 17.52
N GLU A 104 -11.34 4.40 17.35
CA GLU A 104 -9.87 4.46 17.46
C GLU A 104 -9.25 5.25 16.30
N LEU A 105 -9.93 5.32 15.17
CA LEU A 105 -9.46 6.05 13.98
C LEU A 105 -9.69 7.56 14.10
N LYS A 106 -10.51 8.00 15.06
CA LYS A 106 -10.75 9.43 15.41
C LYS A 106 -11.14 10.30 14.21
N VAL A 107 -11.94 9.75 13.29
CA VAL A 107 -12.42 10.47 12.10
C VAL A 107 -13.39 11.57 12.51
N LYS A 108 -13.24 12.76 11.90
CA LYS A 108 -14.10 13.93 12.12
C LYS A 108 -14.96 14.19 10.87
N ARG A 109 -16.11 14.86 11.07
CA ARG A 109 -17.07 15.08 9.97
C ARG A 109 -16.59 16.06 8.90
N ASP A 110 -15.75 17.03 9.29
CA ASP A 110 -15.37 18.18 8.45
C ASP A 110 -13.96 18.02 7.84
N GLU A 111 -13.48 16.79 7.69
CA GLU A 111 -12.18 16.54 7.11
C GLU A 111 -12.31 15.72 5.82
N VAL A 112 -11.41 16.00 4.88
CA VAL A 112 -11.23 15.16 3.70
C VAL A 112 -10.48 13.90 4.13
N LEU A 113 -11.11 12.74 3.92
CA LEU A 113 -10.61 11.44 4.39
C LEU A 113 -10.06 10.60 3.25
N ALA A 114 -8.76 10.30 3.32
CA ALA A 114 -8.10 9.36 2.43
C ALA A 114 -7.66 8.09 3.18
N VAL A 115 -8.03 6.94 2.66
CA VAL A 115 -7.49 5.65 3.14
C VAL A 115 -6.41 5.18 2.17
N ASN A 116 -5.28 4.73 2.69
CA ASN A 116 -4.12 4.31 1.92
C ASN A 116 -3.62 2.94 2.39
N SER A 117 -3.31 2.06 1.45
CA SER A 117 -2.57 0.82 1.72
C SER A 117 -1.69 0.46 0.54
N LEU A 118 -0.38 0.50 0.74
CA LEU A 118 0.59 0.13 -0.29
C LEU A 118 1.23 -1.22 0.04
N PHE A 119 0.83 -2.27 -0.69
CA PHE A 119 1.36 -3.63 -0.65
C PHE A 119 1.11 -4.42 0.65
N ARG A 120 0.32 -3.88 1.59
CA ARG A 120 0.19 -4.46 2.92
C ARG A 120 -1.01 -5.38 3.12
N PHE A 121 -1.99 -5.32 2.25
CA PHE A 121 -3.19 -6.17 2.37
C PHE A 121 -2.91 -7.66 2.11
N SER A 122 -1.78 -8.01 1.49
CA SER A 122 -1.30 -9.39 1.41
C SER A 122 -0.93 -10.00 2.77
N ASN A 123 -0.75 -9.18 3.80
CA ASN A 123 -0.50 -9.64 5.16
C ASN A 123 -1.78 -9.92 5.98
N LEU A 124 -2.95 -9.62 5.43
CA LEU A 124 -4.22 -10.02 6.03
C LEU A 124 -4.48 -11.51 5.75
N LEU A 125 -4.81 -12.24 6.81
CA LEU A 125 -5.25 -13.62 6.66
C LEU A 125 -6.55 -13.68 5.85
N ASP A 126 -6.71 -14.76 5.12
CA ASP A 126 -7.88 -15.01 4.30
C ASP A 126 -8.84 -16.03 4.94
N GLU A 127 -9.94 -16.27 4.28
CA GLU A 127 -11.01 -17.18 4.70
C GLU A 127 -10.57 -18.66 4.79
N THR A 128 -9.40 -19.01 4.27
CA THR A 128 -8.86 -20.38 4.40
C THR A 128 -8.29 -20.67 5.79
N VAL A 129 -8.04 -19.62 6.58
CA VAL A 129 -7.45 -19.71 7.92
C VAL A 129 -8.37 -19.16 9.00
N ALA A 130 -9.16 -18.12 8.68
CA ALA A 130 -10.03 -17.45 9.62
C ALA A 130 -11.46 -17.43 9.06
N VAL A 131 -12.41 -18.00 9.80
CA VAL A 131 -13.84 -18.08 9.40
C VAL A 131 -14.41 -16.68 9.12
N ASN A 132 -14.06 -15.70 9.96
CA ASN A 132 -14.36 -14.29 9.72
C ASN A 132 -13.16 -13.69 9.02
N SER A 133 -13.21 -13.59 7.70
CA SER A 133 -12.12 -13.07 6.87
C SER A 133 -11.60 -11.71 7.38
N PRO A 134 -10.34 -11.62 7.86
CA PRO A 134 -9.74 -10.34 8.25
C PRO A 134 -9.77 -9.31 7.12
N ARG A 135 -9.66 -9.75 5.86
CA ARG A 135 -9.77 -8.89 4.68
C ARG A 135 -11.13 -8.23 4.58
N ASP A 136 -12.19 -9.02 4.76
CA ASP A 136 -13.56 -8.52 4.69
C ASP A 136 -13.87 -7.63 5.90
N ALA A 137 -13.35 -7.96 7.08
CA ALA A 137 -13.48 -7.11 8.27
C ALA A 137 -12.84 -5.73 8.06
N VAL A 138 -11.61 -5.68 7.52
CA VAL A 138 -10.92 -4.42 7.22
C VAL A 138 -11.64 -3.64 6.12
N LEU A 139 -12.09 -4.29 5.04
CA LEU A 139 -12.84 -3.62 3.98
C LEU A 139 -14.18 -3.06 4.50
N ASN A 140 -14.88 -3.79 5.37
CA ASN A 140 -16.12 -3.31 5.99
C ASN A 140 -15.86 -2.14 6.92
N LEU A 141 -14.78 -2.16 7.71
CA LEU A 141 -14.35 -1.01 8.51
C LEU A 141 -14.12 0.22 7.62
N ILE A 142 -13.31 0.08 6.56
CA ILE A 142 -13.04 1.17 5.61
C ILE A 142 -14.35 1.63 4.94
N ARG A 143 -15.24 0.71 4.56
CA ARG A 143 -16.55 1.06 3.98
C ARG A 143 -17.40 1.89 4.95
N GLY A 144 -17.40 1.53 6.24
CA GLY A 144 -18.11 2.25 7.31
C GLY A 144 -17.57 3.66 7.56
N LEU A 145 -16.25 3.88 7.36
CA LEU A 145 -15.63 5.20 7.44
C LEU A 145 -16.12 6.16 6.35
N ASN A 146 -16.62 5.62 5.25
CA ASN A 146 -17.07 6.37 4.09
C ASN A 146 -16.04 7.39 3.58
N PRO A 147 -14.80 6.95 3.26
CA PRO A 147 -13.72 7.85 2.83
C PRO A 147 -14.03 8.50 1.49
N ASP A 148 -13.48 9.71 1.28
CA ASP A 148 -13.49 10.38 -0.02
C ASP A 148 -12.69 9.64 -1.08
N ILE A 149 -11.67 8.89 -0.65
CA ILE A 149 -10.91 7.99 -1.49
C ILE A 149 -10.25 6.88 -0.68
N CYS A 150 -10.17 5.69 -1.28
CA CYS A 150 -9.35 4.57 -0.82
C CYS A 150 -8.36 4.20 -1.91
N ILE A 151 -7.06 4.27 -1.61
CA ILE A 151 -5.97 3.94 -2.54
C ILE A 151 -5.43 2.58 -2.15
N LEU A 152 -5.48 1.65 -3.09
CA LEU A 152 -5.02 0.28 -2.90
C LEU A 152 -3.92 -0.02 -3.91
N SER A 153 -2.76 -0.44 -3.39
CA SER A 153 -1.71 -1.04 -4.21
C SER A 153 -1.38 -2.44 -3.69
N VAL A 154 -1.29 -3.39 -4.60
CA VAL A 154 -1.08 -4.79 -4.29
C VAL A 154 0.11 -5.38 -5.05
N GLY A 155 0.85 -6.28 -4.40
CA GLY A 155 1.72 -7.21 -5.10
C GLY A 155 0.84 -8.20 -5.86
N ASN A 156 0.97 -8.21 -7.19
CA ASN A 156 0.12 -9.04 -8.04
C ASN A 156 0.67 -10.46 -8.11
N GLY A 157 0.32 -11.28 -7.13
CA GLY A 157 0.76 -12.67 -7.04
C GLY A 157 -0.40 -13.66 -6.95
N SER A 158 -0.23 -14.83 -7.56
CA SER A 158 -1.17 -15.96 -7.48
C SER A 158 -0.65 -17.11 -6.62
N TYR A 159 0.42 -16.86 -5.83
CA TYR A 159 1.08 -17.88 -5.01
C TYR A 159 0.50 -18.01 -3.58
N ASN A 160 -0.80 -17.79 -3.44
CA ASN A 160 -1.55 -18.10 -2.21
C ASN A 160 -2.41 -19.39 -2.34
N ALA A 161 -2.14 -20.22 -3.35
CA ALA A 161 -2.88 -21.45 -3.57
C ALA A 161 -2.78 -22.40 -2.35
N PRO A 162 -3.86 -23.12 -1.97
CA PRO A 162 -3.85 -24.06 -0.86
C PRO A 162 -2.94 -25.26 -1.12
N PHE A 163 -2.89 -25.74 -2.38
CA PHE A 163 -2.03 -26.86 -2.76
C PHE A 163 -0.58 -26.43 -2.95
N PHE A 164 0.33 -27.11 -2.26
CA PHE A 164 1.76 -26.79 -2.26
C PHE A 164 2.36 -26.71 -3.66
N VAL A 165 2.13 -27.70 -4.52
CA VAL A 165 2.74 -27.75 -5.86
C VAL A 165 2.33 -26.54 -6.71
N THR A 166 1.05 -26.17 -6.66
CA THR A 166 0.54 -25.00 -7.38
C THR A 166 1.14 -23.72 -6.80
N ARG A 167 1.14 -23.60 -5.48
CA ARG A 167 1.72 -22.46 -4.77
C ARG A 167 3.22 -22.29 -5.07
N PHE A 168 3.97 -23.39 -5.00
CA PHE A 168 5.41 -23.39 -5.29
C PHE A 168 5.70 -22.98 -6.74
N ARG A 169 4.97 -23.51 -7.72
CA ARG A 169 5.13 -23.15 -9.14
C ARG A 169 4.86 -21.66 -9.36
N GLU A 170 3.79 -21.14 -8.81
CA GLU A 170 3.43 -19.72 -8.93
C GLU A 170 4.43 -18.81 -8.21
N ALA A 171 4.91 -19.21 -7.04
CA ALA A 171 5.96 -18.51 -6.31
C ALA A 171 7.26 -18.47 -7.13
N LEU A 172 7.72 -19.62 -7.61
CA LEU A 172 8.92 -19.74 -8.45
C LEU A 172 8.85 -18.80 -9.66
N PHE A 173 7.70 -18.81 -10.36
CA PHE A 173 7.48 -17.96 -11.51
C PHE A 173 7.41 -16.48 -11.14
N HIS A 174 6.86 -16.12 -9.98
CA HIS A 174 6.78 -14.74 -9.50
C HIS A 174 8.15 -14.21 -9.09
N PHE A 175 8.84 -14.93 -8.21
CA PHE A 175 10.11 -14.47 -7.67
C PHE A 175 11.26 -14.50 -8.68
N SER A 176 11.21 -15.40 -9.68
CA SER A 176 12.18 -15.37 -10.78
C SER A 176 12.20 -14.05 -11.52
N ALA A 177 11.04 -13.35 -11.64
CA ALA A 177 10.99 -12.02 -12.23
C ALA A 177 11.73 -10.96 -11.39
N PHE A 178 11.68 -11.07 -10.07
CA PHE A 178 12.42 -10.16 -9.18
C PHE A 178 13.92 -10.42 -9.22
N PHE A 179 14.35 -11.69 -9.19
CA PHE A 179 15.77 -12.03 -9.31
C PHE A 179 16.33 -11.62 -10.68
N ASP A 180 15.59 -11.83 -11.75
CA ASP A 180 15.98 -11.37 -13.09
C ASP A 180 16.06 -9.83 -13.16
N MET A 181 15.17 -9.13 -12.46
CA MET A 181 15.24 -7.67 -12.33
C MET A 181 16.50 -7.24 -11.55
N CYS A 182 16.87 -7.94 -10.47
CA CYS A 182 18.08 -7.67 -9.72
C CYS A 182 19.32 -7.95 -10.58
N ASP A 183 19.39 -9.10 -11.24
CA ASP A 183 20.49 -9.48 -12.13
C ASP A 183 20.70 -8.48 -13.29
N THR A 184 19.61 -7.91 -13.79
CA THR A 184 19.66 -6.96 -14.90
C THR A 184 20.15 -5.57 -14.47
N ASN A 185 19.88 -5.15 -13.23
CA ASN A 185 20.09 -3.76 -12.78
C ASN A 185 21.24 -3.58 -11.80
N LEU A 186 21.72 -4.63 -11.14
CA LEU A 186 22.71 -4.54 -10.06
C LEU A 186 23.76 -5.66 -10.18
N PRO A 187 25.03 -5.36 -9.88
CA PRO A 187 26.07 -6.40 -9.76
C PRO A 187 25.69 -7.45 -8.70
N ARG A 188 26.22 -8.69 -8.87
CA ARG A 188 25.90 -9.78 -7.93
C ARG A 188 26.38 -9.53 -6.52
N GLU A 189 27.51 -8.89 -6.38
CA GLU A 189 28.16 -8.59 -5.11
C GLU A 189 27.71 -7.27 -4.48
N ASP A 190 26.72 -6.57 -5.08
CA ASP A 190 26.19 -5.34 -4.51
C ASP A 190 25.53 -5.61 -3.14
N PRO A 191 26.01 -4.97 -2.04
CA PRO A 191 25.49 -5.24 -0.70
C PRO A 191 24.00 -4.93 -0.56
N THR A 192 23.49 -3.92 -1.27
CA THR A 192 22.07 -3.55 -1.24
C THR A 192 21.22 -4.61 -1.94
N ARG A 193 21.74 -5.18 -3.03
CA ARG A 193 21.11 -6.30 -3.71
C ARG A 193 21.04 -7.53 -2.81
N LEU A 194 22.18 -7.93 -2.22
CA LEU A 194 22.25 -9.10 -1.33
C LEU A 194 21.27 -8.95 -0.16
N MET A 195 21.24 -7.78 0.47
CA MET A 195 20.30 -7.49 1.55
C MET A 195 18.84 -7.57 1.07
N PHE A 196 18.52 -7.06 -0.12
CA PHE A 196 17.17 -7.12 -0.66
C PHE A 196 16.75 -8.55 -1.02
N GLU A 197 17.65 -9.32 -1.63
CA GLU A 197 17.39 -10.72 -2.00
C GLU A 197 17.23 -11.61 -0.76
N GLU A 198 18.04 -11.43 0.27
CA GLU A 198 18.00 -12.23 1.50
C GLU A 198 16.86 -11.79 2.43
N GLU A 199 16.87 -10.53 2.83
CA GLU A 199 16.00 -10.03 3.90
C GLU A 199 14.56 -9.75 3.43
N PHE A 200 14.36 -9.45 2.16
CA PHE A 200 13.06 -9.15 1.62
C PHE A 200 12.51 -10.32 0.80
N LEU A 201 13.14 -10.68 -0.32
CA LEU A 201 12.65 -11.76 -1.18
C LEU A 201 12.77 -13.13 -0.50
N GLY A 202 13.88 -13.42 0.14
CA GLY A 202 14.14 -14.70 0.80
C GLY A 202 13.14 -14.98 1.91
N ARG A 203 12.86 -14.02 2.77
CA ARG A 203 11.85 -14.16 3.83
C ARG A 203 10.44 -14.38 3.27
N GLU A 204 10.07 -13.67 2.20
CA GLU A 204 8.77 -13.83 1.56
C GLU A 204 8.63 -15.21 0.89
N ILE A 205 9.69 -15.67 0.22
CA ILE A 205 9.76 -17.00 -0.38
C ILE A 205 9.63 -18.08 0.68
N VAL A 206 10.42 -18.01 1.75
CA VAL A 206 10.39 -18.99 2.85
C VAL A 206 8.99 -19.03 3.48
N ASN A 207 8.39 -17.87 3.77
CA ASN A 207 7.05 -17.82 4.31
C ASN A 207 6.02 -18.45 3.36
N THR A 208 6.14 -18.21 2.05
CA THR A 208 5.24 -18.75 1.04
C THR A 208 5.37 -20.28 0.88
N VAL A 209 6.61 -20.79 0.92
CA VAL A 209 6.91 -22.19 0.57
C VAL A 209 6.91 -23.10 1.81
N ALA A 210 7.47 -22.62 2.93
CA ALA A 210 7.72 -23.43 4.12
C ALA A 210 6.65 -23.27 5.22
N CYS A 211 5.84 -22.20 5.19
CA CYS A 211 4.80 -21.97 6.20
C CYS A 211 3.41 -22.36 5.72
N GLU A 212 2.59 -22.86 6.64
CA GLU A 212 1.20 -23.24 6.40
C GLU A 212 0.28 -22.59 7.45
N GLY A 213 -1.03 -22.66 7.22
CA GLY A 213 -2.02 -22.13 8.17
C GLY A 213 -1.74 -20.68 8.57
N SER A 214 -1.85 -20.38 9.85
CA SER A 214 -1.63 -19.01 10.39
C SER A 214 -0.19 -18.52 10.34
N GLU A 215 0.78 -19.42 10.20
CA GLU A 215 2.20 -19.06 10.10
C GLU A 215 2.55 -18.46 8.73
N ARG A 216 1.79 -18.81 7.69
CA ARG A 216 1.91 -18.21 6.38
C ARG A 216 1.19 -16.86 6.37
N VAL A 217 1.94 -15.80 6.68
CA VAL A 217 1.44 -14.43 6.80
C VAL A 217 1.47 -13.65 5.48
N VAL A 218 2.16 -14.17 4.45
CA VAL A 218 2.18 -13.58 3.10
C VAL A 218 1.18 -14.31 2.22
N ARG A 219 0.09 -13.64 1.88
CA ARG A 219 -1.06 -14.21 1.16
C ARG A 219 -1.49 -13.27 0.03
N PRO A 220 -0.70 -13.15 -1.04
CA PRO A 220 -1.04 -12.26 -2.14
C PRO A 220 -2.28 -12.73 -2.89
N GLU A 221 -3.01 -11.77 -3.39
CA GLU A 221 -4.06 -11.95 -4.37
C GLU A 221 -3.78 -11.09 -5.60
N THR A 222 -4.23 -11.53 -6.74
CA THR A 222 -4.16 -10.76 -7.98
C THR A 222 -5.06 -9.52 -7.90
N TYR A 223 -4.76 -8.50 -8.69
CA TYR A 223 -5.62 -7.31 -8.78
C TYR A 223 -7.07 -7.65 -9.21
N LYS A 224 -7.26 -8.73 -9.99
CA LYS A 224 -8.61 -9.20 -10.36
C LYS A 224 -9.38 -9.77 -9.17
N GLN A 225 -8.72 -10.48 -8.28
CA GLN A 225 -9.32 -10.95 -7.03
C GLN A 225 -9.68 -9.77 -6.12
N TRP A 226 -8.77 -8.78 -5.98
CA TRP A 226 -9.04 -7.54 -5.26
C TRP A 226 -10.16 -6.70 -5.89
N GLN A 227 -10.28 -6.71 -7.23
CA GLN A 227 -11.43 -6.11 -7.94
C GLN A 227 -12.75 -6.71 -7.44
N VAL A 228 -12.83 -8.03 -7.41
CA VAL A 228 -14.05 -8.74 -6.96
C VAL A 228 -14.32 -8.45 -5.49
N ARG A 229 -13.28 -8.51 -4.63
CA ARG A 229 -13.39 -8.30 -3.20
C ARG A 229 -13.87 -6.89 -2.85
N ASN A 230 -13.25 -5.87 -3.43
CA ASN A 230 -13.64 -4.47 -3.24
C ASN A 230 -15.07 -4.20 -3.72
N THR A 231 -15.46 -4.74 -4.88
CA THR A 231 -16.82 -4.60 -5.41
C THR A 231 -17.86 -5.24 -4.47
N ARG A 232 -17.57 -6.45 -3.95
CA ARG A 232 -18.43 -7.12 -2.95
C ARG A 232 -18.55 -6.34 -1.65
N ALA A 233 -17.46 -5.70 -1.21
CA ALA A 233 -17.46 -4.84 -0.03
C ALA A 233 -18.18 -3.50 -0.24
N GLY A 234 -18.77 -3.26 -1.42
CA GLY A 234 -19.54 -2.04 -1.73
C GLY A 234 -18.68 -0.85 -2.11
N PHE A 235 -17.53 -1.08 -2.75
CA PHE A 235 -16.73 -0.02 -3.34
C PHE A 235 -16.92 0.06 -4.84
N LYS A 236 -16.85 1.29 -5.37
CA LYS A 236 -16.78 1.60 -6.79
C LYS A 236 -15.37 2.05 -7.15
N GLN A 237 -14.82 1.46 -8.19
CA GLN A 237 -13.51 1.85 -8.70
C GLN A 237 -13.58 3.18 -9.45
N LEU A 238 -12.62 4.07 -9.19
CA LEU A 238 -12.47 5.33 -9.88
C LEU A 238 -11.62 5.17 -11.16
N PRO A 239 -11.89 5.97 -12.20
CA PRO A 239 -11.06 5.97 -13.40
C PRO A 239 -9.66 6.49 -13.09
N LEU A 240 -8.68 5.99 -13.82
CA LEU A 240 -7.30 6.48 -13.76
C LEU A 240 -7.21 7.91 -14.32
N ASP A 241 -6.45 8.76 -13.66
CA ASP A 241 -6.13 10.10 -14.15
C ASP A 241 -5.14 9.99 -15.31
N ARG A 242 -5.58 10.38 -16.51
CA ARG A 242 -4.81 10.25 -17.75
C ARG A 242 -3.52 11.07 -17.75
N GLU A 243 -3.55 12.27 -17.17
CA GLU A 243 -2.37 13.13 -17.07
C GLU A 243 -1.32 12.49 -16.16
N LEU A 244 -1.77 12.00 -14.98
CA LEU A 244 -0.91 11.27 -14.05
C LEU A 244 -0.31 10.02 -14.71
N MET A 245 -1.11 9.23 -15.42
CA MET A 245 -0.64 8.02 -16.10
C MET A 245 0.41 8.34 -17.16
N ASN A 246 0.20 9.38 -17.98
CA ASN A 246 1.18 9.82 -18.96
C ASN A 246 2.49 10.29 -18.30
N LYS A 247 2.39 11.01 -17.18
CA LYS A 247 3.55 11.44 -16.39
C LYS A 247 4.34 10.27 -15.80
N ILE A 248 3.62 9.26 -15.28
CA ILE A 248 4.26 8.04 -14.73
C ILE A 248 4.96 7.27 -15.86
N ARG A 249 4.28 7.03 -17.00
CA ARG A 249 4.88 6.34 -18.16
C ARG A 249 6.14 7.05 -18.65
N SER A 250 6.09 8.37 -18.79
CA SER A 250 7.25 9.17 -19.21
C SER A 250 8.42 9.04 -18.25
N LYS A 251 8.16 9.11 -16.94
CA LYS A 251 9.21 8.94 -15.91
C LYS A 251 9.79 7.53 -15.91
N VAL A 252 8.96 6.51 -16.07
CA VAL A 252 9.41 5.13 -16.15
C VAL A 252 10.26 4.92 -17.40
N LYS A 253 9.83 5.40 -18.55
CA LYS A 253 10.58 5.30 -19.81
C LYS A 253 11.97 5.96 -19.72
N LEU A 254 12.11 7.05 -18.96
CA LEU A 254 13.37 7.78 -18.82
C LEU A 254 14.29 7.22 -17.75
N GLY A 255 13.75 6.62 -16.68
CA GLY A 255 14.51 6.31 -15.47
C GLY A 255 14.54 4.83 -15.06
N TYR A 256 13.90 3.93 -15.83
CA TYR A 256 13.86 2.49 -15.55
C TYR A 256 14.41 1.69 -16.71
N HIS A 257 14.75 0.43 -16.44
CA HIS A 257 15.13 -0.47 -17.51
C HIS A 257 13.96 -0.66 -18.51
N ARG A 258 14.27 -0.84 -19.80
CA ARG A 258 13.29 -0.98 -20.89
C ARG A 258 12.28 -2.11 -20.70
N ASP A 259 12.63 -3.15 -19.97
CA ASP A 259 11.80 -4.32 -19.68
C ASP A 259 10.81 -4.08 -18.53
N PHE A 260 10.93 -2.94 -17.83
CA PHE A 260 9.95 -2.49 -16.85
C PHE A 260 8.91 -1.60 -17.53
N VAL A 261 7.66 -2.01 -17.49
CA VAL A 261 6.56 -1.33 -18.17
C VAL A 261 5.47 -0.89 -17.21
N VAL A 262 4.77 0.17 -17.57
CA VAL A 262 3.53 0.62 -16.94
C VAL A 262 2.41 0.52 -17.96
N ASP A 263 1.38 -0.23 -17.61
CA ASP A 263 0.21 -0.49 -18.44
C ASP A 263 -1.10 -0.27 -17.66
N GLU A 264 -2.23 -0.49 -18.29
CA GLU A 264 -3.56 -0.34 -17.71
C GLU A 264 -4.43 -1.55 -18.05
N ASP A 265 -5.24 -2.01 -17.08
CA ASP A 265 -6.38 -2.91 -17.32
C ASP A 265 -7.60 -2.34 -16.58
N GLY A 266 -8.59 -1.85 -17.36
CA GLY A 266 -9.71 -1.10 -16.81
C GLY A 266 -9.23 0.15 -16.06
N ASN A 267 -9.51 0.22 -14.78
CA ASN A 267 -9.07 1.32 -13.89
C ASN A 267 -7.90 0.92 -12.97
N TRP A 268 -7.13 -0.09 -13.34
CA TRP A 268 -5.90 -0.49 -12.65
C TRP A 268 -4.67 0.00 -13.41
N MET A 269 -3.78 0.70 -12.72
CA MET A 269 -2.41 0.90 -13.17
C MET A 269 -1.63 -0.37 -12.89
N LEU A 270 -1.04 -0.96 -13.92
CA LEU A 270 -0.23 -2.17 -13.85
C LEU A 270 1.25 -1.84 -14.01
N GLN A 271 2.09 -2.51 -13.25
CA GLN A 271 3.53 -2.43 -13.37
C GLN A 271 4.09 -3.84 -13.56
N GLY A 272 4.87 -4.01 -14.61
CA GLY A 272 5.35 -5.32 -15.01
C GLY A 272 6.83 -5.36 -15.38
N TRP A 273 7.38 -6.54 -15.36
CA TRP A 273 8.71 -6.87 -15.80
C TRP A 273 8.67 -8.02 -16.80
N LYS A 274 9.23 -7.81 -18.00
CA LYS A 274 9.25 -8.82 -19.09
C LYS A 274 7.90 -9.51 -19.31
N GLY A 275 6.81 -8.72 -19.33
CA GLY A 275 5.44 -9.21 -19.53
C GLY A 275 4.74 -9.76 -18.28
N ARG A 276 5.43 -9.87 -17.12
CA ARG A 276 4.79 -10.26 -15.87
C ARG A 276 4.35 -9.05 -15.07
N ILE A 277 3.08 -9.00 -14.71
CA ILE A 277 2.55 -7.99 -13.79
C ILE A 277 3.05 -8.32 -12.38
N ILE A 278 3.77 -7.37 -11.75
CA ILE A 278 4.31 -7.51 -10.39
C ILE A 278 3.58 -6.64 -9.39
N TYR A 279 3.12 -5.46 -9.80
CA TYR A 279 2.37 -4.53 -8.94
C TYR A 279 1.14 -3.99 -9.67
N SER A 280 0.11 -3.71 -8.91
CA SER A 280 -1.11 -3.08 -9.42
C SER A 280 -1.62 -2.04 -8.44
N SER A 281 -2.15 -0.92 -8.93
CA SER A 281 -2.67 0.16 -8.09
C SER A 281 -3.99 0.69 -8.63
N SER A 282 -4.90 1.05 -7.75
CA SER A 282 -6.20 1.62 -8.12
C SER A 282 -6.78 2.47 -6.99
N CYS A 283 -7.79 3.26 -7.33
CA CYS A 283 -8.52 4.12 -6.40
C CYS A 283 -9.99 3.71 -6.34
N TRP A 284 -10.57 3.82 -5.16
CA TRP A 284 -11.92 3.37 -4.86
C TRP A 284 -12.67 4.40 -4.02
N VAL A 285 -13.98 4.42 -4.14
CA VAL A 285 -14.87 5.16 -3.25
C VAL A 285 -16.01 4.25 -2.81
N PRO A 286 -16.61 4.47 -1.64
CA PRO A 286 -17.82 3.77 -1.26
C PRO A 286 -18.92 3.97 -2.30
N SER A 287 -19.59 2.90 -2.71
CA SER A 287 -20.79 3.01 -3.55
C SER A 287 -21.87 3.74 -2.76
N ARG A 288 -22.48 4.75 -3.34
CA ARG A 288 -23.71 5.33 -2.79
C ARG A 288 -24.80 4.27 -2.86
N SER A 289 -25.37 3.91 -1.72
CA SER A 289 -26.56 3.05 -1.63
C SER A 289 -27.75 3.77 -2.21
#